data_df8bb0e0bcca21fbcc1d93b64425425f
#
_entry.id   df8bb0e0bcca21fbcc1d93b64425425f
#
_cell.length_a   1.000
_cell.length_b   1.000
_cell.length_c   1.000
_cell.angle_alpha   90.00
_cell.angle_beta   90.00
_cell.angle_gamma   90.00
#
_symmetry.space_group_name_H-M   'P 1'
#
loop_
_entity.id
_entity.type
_entity.pdbx_description
1 polymer ?
#
loop_
_entity_poly.entity_id
_entity_poly.type
_entity_poly.pdbx_seq_one_letter_code
_entity_poly.pdbx_strand_id
1 'polypeptide(L)'
;MKKYLGKGVYGAVAIGKISVFKKCDAAVTRIHVEDTEKEKQRVKAAKELAAKQLTEIHEKALREVGETHAQIFEIHLMMLDDDDYNESIENIIDTQSVNAEYAVALTSDNFAGMFSSMDDAYMQARAADVRDISNRIIANLTGANTDSTTADEKSIVCADDLAPSETVSLDKDKVLAFVTAHGSSNSHTAILARNMNIPAVIGVGDSFLSEINEGDTAIVDGFTGEIIVSPDEQTLKAYTDKQKRDEEQKKLLQELKGKENITLDGTKINVFANISGIDNIGAVLLNDAGGIGLFRSEFLYLENSDFPTEEQQFHAYKRVLESMAGKKVIIRTLDIGADKQVDYFGLKKEENPALGLRAIRICLTRPEIFRTQLRALFRASVYGNLGIMFPMITSVSEVERIKTICDEVKAELKSEGIEYSDKTEIGIMIETPAAAIISDRLAPMVDFFSVGTNDLTQYTLACDRQNPDAEEFVDTHHEAILRLIEMSARNAHKNGAWIGICGELAADTTLTETFLRMGIDELSVSPTFVLKVRDAVRKTALSK
;
A
#
# COMPACT_ATOMS: atom_id res chain seq x y z
N MET A 1 22.00 -1.48 27.96
CA MET A 1 20.95 -0.89 27.13
C MET A 1 21.57 -0.20 25.94
N LYS A 2 21.22 -0.60 24.72
CA LYS A 2 21.59 0.06 23.47
C LYS A 2 20.32 0.55 22.77
N LYS A 3 20.38 1.69 22.11
CA LYS A 3 19.25 2.27 21.36
C LYS A 3 19.63 2.44 19.92
N TYR A 4 18.70 2.07 19.04
CA TYR A 4 18.81 2.24 17.61
C TYR A 4 17.56 2.95 17.10
N LEU A 5 17.69 3.66 16.00
CA LEU A 5 16.60 4.37 15.36
C LEU A 5 16.53 3.95 13.88
N GLY A 6 15.35 3.63 13.44
CA GLY A 6 15.02 3.34 12.04
C GLY A 6 13.69 3.98 11.68
N LYS A 7 13.16 3.62 10.53
CA LYS A 7 11.85 4.09 10.09
C LYS A 7 10.76 3.11 10.54
N GLY A 8 9.81 3.59 11.36
CA GLY A 8 8.65 2.83 11.76
C GLY A 8 7.71 2.59 10.56
N VAL A 9 7.24 1.35 10.42
CA VAL A 9 6.36 0.94 9.31
C VAL A 9 4.94 0.69 9.76
N TYR A 10 4.78 0.08 10.93
CA TYR A 10 3.50 -0.17 11.56
C TYR A 10 3.57 0.17 13.05
N GLY A 11 2.69 1.06 13.50
CA GLY A 11 2.70 1.62 14.85
C GLY A 11 2.10 0.67 15.89
N ALA A 12 2.96 -0.10 16.54
CA ALA A 12 2.67 -0.88 17.74
C ALA A 12 3.97 -1.08 18.53
N VAL A 13 3.85 -1.54 19.78
CA VAL A 13 5.00 -1.87 20.63
C VAL A 13 5.10 -3.39 20.77
N ALA A 14 6.26 -3.94 20.49
CA ALA A 14 6.58 -5.34 20.79
C ALA A 14 7.72 -5.43 21.80
N ILE A 15 7.61 -6.39 22.72
CA ILE A 15 8.65 -6.74 23.69
C ILE A 15 8.89 -8.24 23.58
N GLY A 16 10.11 -8.65 23.33
CA GLY A 16 10.45 -10.05 23.17
C GLY A 16 11.93 -10.30 23.03
N LYS A 17 12.26 -11.54 22.73
CA LYS A 17 13.63 -11.95 22.46
C LYS A 17 13.95 -11.76 20.99
N ILE A 18 15.17 -11.37 20.69
CA ILE A 18 15.71 -11.26 19.35
C ILE A 18 15.95 -12.65 18.79
N SER A 19 15.49 -12.87 17.57
CA SER A 19 15.91 -13.96 16.70
C SER A 19 16.58 -13.38 15.47
N VAL A 20 17.85 -13.64 15.29
CA VAL A 20 18.63 -13.13 14.16
C VAL A 20 18.44 -14.06 12.98
N PHE A 21 17.73 -13.56 11.98
CA PHE A 21 17.56 -14.27 10.72
C PHE A 21 18.90 -14.24 9.95
N LYS A 22 19.57 -15.36 9.95
CA LYS A 22 20.83 -15.51 9.19
C LYS A 22 20.48 -16.06 7.81
N LYS A 23 20.75 -15.28 6.77
CA LYS A 23 20.79 -15.84 5.41
C LYS A 23 21.79 -16.98 5.40
N CYS A 24 21.39 -18.10 4.83
CA CYS A 24 22.28 -19.21 4.61
C CYS A 24 23.20 -18.84 3.44
N ASP A 25 24.19 -17.97 3.70
CA ASP A 25 25.27 -17.71 2.76
C ASP A 25 26.14 -18.99 2.71
N ALA A 26 25.73 -19.95 1.91
CA ALA A 26 26.58 -21.07 1.57
C ALA A 26 27.78 -20.45 0.85
N ALA A 27 28.95 -20.45 1.53
CA ALA A 27 30.18 -19.94 0.94
C ALA A 27 30.46 -20.72 -0.35
N VAL A 28 30.16 -20.10 -1.48
CA VAL A 28 30.37 -20.72 -2.79
C VAL A 28 31.84 -20.63 -3.13
N THR A 29 32.49 -21.79 -3.16
CA THR A 29 33.88 -21.91 -3.58
C THR A 29 33.96 -22.38 -5.02
N ARG A 30 34.85 -21.76 -5.80
CA ARG A 30 35.15 -22.21 -7.15
C ARG A 30 35.93 -23.51 -7.11
N ILE A 31 35.38 -24.60 -7.65
CA ILE A 31 36.01 -25.92 -7.72
C ILE A 31 36.07 -26.31 -9.19
N HIS A 32 37.26 -26.77 -9.63
CA HIS A 32 37.42 -27.33 -10.96
C HIS A 32 36.86 -28.76 -11.01
N VAL A 33 36.06 -29.03 -12.05
CA VAL A 33 35.40 -30.33 -12.26
C VAL A 33 35.80 -30.93 -13.60
N GLU A 34 35.91 -32.26 -13.64
CA GLU A 34 36.21 -32.99 -14.90
C GLU A 34 34.95 -33.36 -15.67
N ASP A 35 33.82 -33.56 -14.99
CA ASP A 35 32.54 -33.99 -15.59
C ASP A 35 31.52 -32.83 -15.52
N THR A 36 31.51 -32.02 -16.56
CA THR A 36 30.60 -30.87 -16.70
C THR A 36 29.14 -31.31 -16.88
N GLU A 37 28.89 -32.46 -17.53
CA GLU A 37 27.53 -32.97 -17.72
C GLU A 37 26.88 -33.38 -16.39
N LYS A 38 27.65 -33.93 -15.47
CA LYS A 38 27.17 -34.24 -14.13
C LYS A 38 26.79 -32.97 -13.36
N GLU A 39 27.56 -31.91 -13.49
CA GLU A 39 27.23 -30.62 -12.85
C GLU A 39 25.97 -29.99 -13.42
N LYS A 40 25.75 -30.04 -14.74
CA LYS A 40 24.49 -29.60 -15.37
C LYS A 40 23.30 -30.40 -14.86
N GLN A 41 23.44 -31.72 -14.70
CA GLN A 41 22.37 -32.54 -14.12
C GLN A 41 22.08 -32.17 -12.66
N ARG A 42 23.09 -31.80 -11.87
CA ARG A 42 22.89 -31.28 -10.51
C ARG A 42 22.12 -29.98 -10.51
N VAL A 43 22.46 -29.04 -11.40
CA VAL A 43 21.71 -27.79 -11.56
C VAL A 43 20.24 -28.05 -11.90
N LYS A 44 20.00 -28.95 -12.90
CA LYS A 44 18.65 -29.32 -13.30
C LYS A 44 17.82 -29.89 -12.14
N ALA A 45 18.37 -30.83 -11.40
CA ALA A 45 17.69 -31.42 -10.24
C ALA A 45 17.42 -30.38 -9.13
N ALA A 46 18.37 -29.47 -8.88
CA ALA A 46 18.22 -28.39 -7.89
C ALA A 46 17.15 -27.37 -8.32
N LYS A 47 17.05 -27.06 -9.62
CA LYS A 47 15.99 -26.20 -10.18
C LYS A 47 14.61 -26.84 -10.07
N GLU A 48 14.46 -28.12 -10.41
CA GLU A 48 13.20 -28.84 -10.26
C GLU A 48 12.71 -28.82 -8.80
N LEU A 49 13.62 -28.96 -7.85
CA LEU A 49 13.32 -28.85 -6.43
C LEU A 49 12.95 -27.42 -6.05
N ALA A 50 13.67 -26.41 -6.55
CA ALA A 50 13.38 -24.99 -6.33
C ALA A 50 11.99 -24.60 -6.86
N ALA A 51 11.64 -25.07 -8.06
CA ALA A 51 10.33 -24.84 -8.65
C ALA A 51 9.19 -25.43 -7.79
N LYS A 52 9.38 -26.64 -7.26
CA LYS A 52 8.42 -27.25 -6.33
C LYS A 52 8.25 -26.44 -5.05
N GLN A 53 9.38 -26.02 -4.44
CA GLN A 53 9.35 -25.18 -3.23
C GLN A 53 8.65 -23.85 -3.48
N LEU A 54 8.92 -23.17 -4.61
CA LEU A 54 8.28 -21.91 -4.97
C LEU A 54 6.78 -22.08 -5.23
N THR A 55 6.36 -23.21 -5.80
CA THR A 55 4.93 -23.52 -5.97
C THR A 55 4.24 -23.67 -4.61
N GLU A 56 4.85 -24.35 -3.65
CA GLU A 56 4.32 -24.50 -2.28
C GLU A 56 4.23 -23.13 -1.57
N ILE A 57 5.26 -22.27 -1.76
CA ILE A 57 5.27 -20.91 -1.21
C ILE A 57 4.20 -20.04 -1.88
N HIS A 58 4.03 -20.15 -3.20
CA HIS A 58 2.97 -19.45 -3.93
C HIS A 58 1.58 -19.82 -3.42
N GLU A 59 1.28 -21.10 -3.24
CA GLU A 59 0.01 -21.55 -2.68
C GLU A 59 -0.20 -21.06 -1.23
N LYS A 60 0.86 -21.00 -0.43
CA LYS A 60 0.81 -20.42 0.92
C LYS A 60 0.55 -18.92 0.86
N ALA A 61 1.25 -18.19 -0.01
CA ALA A 61 1.07 -16.76 -0.22
C ALA A 61 -0.36 -16.42 -0.67
N LEU A 62 -0.93 -17.17 -1.62
CA LEU A 62 -2.32 -17.00 -2.06
C LEU A 62 -3.31 -17.08 -0.90
N ARG A 63 -3.12 -18.03 0.02
CA ARG A 63 -3.99 -18.19 1.19
C ARG A 63 -3.80 -17.12 2.24
N GLU A 64 -2.58 -16.61 2.42
CA GLU A 64 -2.21 -15.80 3.57
C GLU A 64 -2.11 -14.29 3.29
N VAL A 65 -1.68 -13.91 2.09
CA VAL A 65 -1.40 -12.50 1.73
C VAL A 65 -2.13 -12.03 0.47
N GLY A 66 -2.86 -12.93 -0.21
CA GLY A 66 -3.69 -12.62 -1.36
C GLY A 66 -2.95 -12.70 -2.71
N GLU A 67 -3.72 -12.66 -3.79
CA GLU A 67 -3.29 -12.90 -5.17
C GLU A 67 -2.19 -11.92 -5.62
N THR A 68 -2.36 -10.64 -5.35
CA THR A 68 -1.41 -9.57 -5.75
C THR A 68 0.00 -9.80 -5.21
N HIS A 69 0.12 -10.28 -3.97
CA HIS A 69 1.42 -10.55 -3.36
C HIS A 69 1.98 -11.94 -3.71
N ALA A 70 1.10 -12.86 -4.12
CA ALA A 70 1.53 -14.19 -4.57
C ALA A 70 2.12 -14.16 -5.99
N GLN A 71 1.76 -13.19 -6.83
CA GLN A 71 2.27 -13.05 -8.21
C GLN A 71 3.79 -12.98 -8.31
N ILE A 72 4.49 -12.49 -7.27
CA ILE A 72 5.96 -12.47 -7.27
C ILE A 72 6.55 -13.87 -7.43
N PHE A 73 5.89 -14.90 -6.91
CA PHE A 73 6.36 -16.29 -7.03
C PHE A 73 6.08 -16.90 -8.40
N GLU A 74 5.06 -16.42 -9.12
CA GLU A 74 4.87 -16.76 -10.53
C GLU A 74 6.01 -16.21 -11.38
N ILE A 75 6.43 -14.97 -11.09
CA ILE A 75 7.58 -14.37 -11.75
C ILE A 75 8.87 -15.14 -11.42
N HIS A 76 9.07 -15.55 -10.16
CA HIS A 76 10.22 -16.38 -9.79
C HIS A 76 10.21 -17.71 -10.54
N LEU A 77 9.05 -18.35 -10.73
CA LEU A 77 8.94 -19.57 -11.54
C LEU A 77 9.28 -19.32 -13.01
N MET A 78 8.80 -18.20 -13.60
CA MET A 78 9.17 -17.82 -14.96
C MET A 78 10.68 -17.56 -15.11
N MET A 79 11.29 -16.89 -14.14
CA MET A 79 12.75 -16.64 -14.14
C MET A 79 13.57 -17.92 -14.00
N LEU A 80 13.08 -18.94 -13.28
CA LEU A 80 13.72 -20.25 -13.23
C LEU A 80 13.72 -20.96 -14.59
N ASP A 81 12.69 -20.73 -15.40
CA ASP A 81 12.55 -21.34 -16.73
C ASP A 81 13.12 -20.48 -17.86
N ASP A 82 13.69 -19.30 -17.53
CA ASP A 82 14.29 -18.39 -18.49
C ASP A 82 15.49 -19.02 -19.20
N ASP A 83 15.45 -19.01 -20.54
CA ASP A 83 16.45 -19.67 -21.37
C ASP A 83 17.82 -18.98 -21.24
N ASP A 84 17.89 -17.65 -21.23
CA ASP A 84 19.13 -16.89 -21.16
C ASP A 84 19.84 -17.12 -19.80
N TYR A 85 19.06 -17.17 -18.71
CA TYR A 85 19.58 -17.48 -17.38
C TYR A 85 20.15 -18.91 -17.32
N ASN A 86 19.45 -19.88 -17.89
CA ASN A 86 19.85 -21.27 -17.91
C ASN A 86 21.08 -21.52 -18.80
N GLU A 87 21.09 -20.96 -20.02
CA GLU A 87 22.23 -21.04 -20.92
C GLU A 87 23.49 -20.40 -20.33
N SER A 88 23.33 -19.31 -19.59
CA SER A 88 24.45 -18.67 -18.89
C SER A 88 25.10 -19.62 -17.86
N ILE A 89 24.29 -20.31 -17.05
CA ILE A 89 24.82 -21.30 -16.08
C ILE A 89 25.53 -22.42 -16.79
N GLU A 90 24.91 -23.03 -17.81
CA GLU A 90 25.50 -24.14 -18.55
C GLU A 90 26.81 -23.73 -19.25
N ASN A 91 26.83 -22.56 -19.87
CA ASN A 91 28.02 -22.03 -20.55
C ASN A 91 29.19 -21.79 -19.58
N ILE A 92 28.92 -21.30 -18.36
CA ILE A 92 29.93 -21.11 -17.34
C ILE A 92 30.50 -22.48 -16.90
N ILE A 93 29.65 -23.49 -16.71
CA ILE A 93 30.11 -24.86 -16.36
C ILE A 93 30.99 -25.42 -17.48
N ASP A 94 30.56 -25.32 -18.74
CA ASP A 94 31.28 -25.91 -19.87
C ASP A 94 32.58 -25.20 -20.18
N THR A 95 32.58 -23.87 -20.21
CA THR A 95 33.76 -23.09 -20.62
C THR A 95 34.82 -22.96 -19.53
N GLN A 96 34.39 -22.95 -18.26
CA GLN A 96 35.30 -22.77 -17.13
C GLN A 96 35.58 -24.07 -16.35
N SER A 97 34.89 -25.18 -16.67
CA SER A 97 34.96 -26.48 -15.97
C SER A 97 34.84 -26.30 -14.44
N VAL A 98 33.76 -25.66 -14.00
CA VAL A 98 33.49 -25.31 -12.59
C VAL A 98 32.25 -26.02 -12.04
N ASN A 99 32.17 -26.11 -10.71
CA ASN A 99 31.05 -26.71 -10.00
C ASN A 99 29.74 -25.88 -10.19
N ALA A 100 28.62 -26.54 -10.06
CA ALA A 100 27.27 -26.00 -10.23
C ALA A 100 27.01 -24.77 -9.35
N GLU A 101 27.39 -24.82 -8.07
CA GLU A 101 27.17 -23.72 -7.11
C GLU A 101 27.85 -22.44 -7.58
N TYR A 102 29.11 -22.54 -8.05
CA TYR A 102 29.85 -21.39 -8.54
C TYR A 102 29.24 -20.81 -9.83
N ALA A 103 28.83 -21.67 -10.75
CA ALA A 103 28.20 -21.23 -12.00
C ALA A 103 26.88 -20.47 -11.74
N VAL A 104 26.02 -20.98 -10.82
CA VAL A 104 24.78 -20.31 -10.42
C VAL A 104 25.07 -18.97 -9.74
N ALA A 105 26.03 -18.91 -8.82
CA ALA A 105 26.40 -17.69 -8.11
C ALA A 105 26.91 -16.61 -9.08
N LEU A 106 27.78 -16.97 -10.01
CA LEU A 106 28.32 -16.03 -10.99
C LEU A 106 27.26 -15.53 -11.96
N THR A 107 26.35 -16.41 -12.41
CA THR A 107 25.19 -16.02 -13.22
C THR A 107 24.28 -15.06 -12.45
N SER A 108 24.00 -15.35 -11.17
CA SER A 108 23.25 -14.47 -10.28
C SER A 108 23.84 -13.07 -10.21
N ASP A 109 25.15 -12.97 -9.98
CA ASP A 109 25.82 -11.66 -9.89
C ASP A 109 25.78 -10.89 -11.21
N ASN A 110 25.94 -11.58 -12.35
CA ASN A 110 25.86 -10.97 -13.67
C ASN A 110 24.46 -10.41 -13.97
N PHE A 111 23.43 -11.22 -13.77
CA PHE A 111 22.04 -10.79 -14.04
C PHE A 111 21.56 -9.74 -13.05
N ALA A 112 21.86 -9.90 -11.75
CA ALA A 112 21.52 -8.91 -10.75
C ALA A 112 22.24 -7.57 -10.98
N GLY A 113 23.54 -7.63 -11.42
CA GLY A 113 24.29 -6.44 -11.81
C GLY A 113 23.67 -5.74 -13.04
N MET A 114 23.26 -6.52 -14.04
CA MET A 114 22.58 -6.00 -15.22
C MET A 114 21.26 -5.29 -14.87
N PHE A 115 20.39 -5.93 -14.09
CA PHE A 115 19.14 -5.34 -13.67
C PHE A 115 19.35 -4.10 -12.78
N SER A 116 20.30 -4.13 -11.85
CA SER A 116 20.61 -2.97 -10.99
C SER A 116 21.14 -1.76 -11.75
N SER A 117 21.72 -1.95 -12.95
CA SER A 117 22.27 -0.89 -13.79
C SER A 117 21.23 -0.25 -14.73
N MET A 118 20.01 -0.78 -14.78
CA MET A 118 18.93 -0.23 -15.61
C MET A 118 18.35 1.04 -14.98
N ASP A 119 17.88 1.98 -15.82
CA ASP A 119 17.27 3.24 -15.34
C ASP A 119 15.84 3.10 -14.82
N ASP A 120 15.27 1.88 -14.83
CA ASP A 120 13.90 1.56 -14.42
C ASP A 120 13.89 0.94 -13.02
N ALA A 121 13.19 1.58 -12.08
CA ALA A 121 13.10 1.14 -10.69
C ALA A 121 12.44 -0.25 -10.54
N TYR A 122 11.50 -0.61 -11.43
CA TYR A 122 10.88 -1.93 -11.46
C TYR A 122 11.89 -3.00 -11.87
N MET A 123 12.70 -2.73 -12.89
CA MET A 123 13.77 -3.64 -13.32
C MET A 123 14.89 -3.73 -12.29
N GLN A 124 15.23 -2.63 -11.62
CA GLN A 124 16.21 -2.67 -10.51
C GLN A 124 15.73 -3.58 -9.36
N ALA A 125 14.44 -3.60 -9.06
CA ALA A 125 13.88 -4.50 -8.05
C ALA A 125 14.06 -5.99 -8.43
N ARG A 126 14.09 -6.33 -9.72
CA ARG A 126 14.34 -7.70 -10.21
C ARG A 126 15.72 -8.26 -9.85
N ALA A 127 16.68 -7.40 -9.55
CA ALA A 127 17.98 -7.84 -9.05
C ALA A 127 17.87 -8.65 -7.73
N ALA A 128 16.94 -8.28 -6.86
CA ALA A 128 16.67 -9.01 -5.63
C ALA A 128 15.99 -10.37 -5.92
N ASP A 129 15.09 -10.42 -6.90
CA ASP A 129 14.40 -11.65 -7.30
C ASP A 129 15.38 -12.68 -7.88
N VAL A 130 16.31 -12.23 -8.76
CA VAL A 130 17.38 -13.11 -9.30
C VAL A 130 18.22 -13.69 -8.17
N ARG A 131 18.57 -12.88 -7.17
CA ARG A 131 19.34 -13.38 -6.01
C ARG A 131 18.54 -14.38 -5.19
N ASP A 132 17.24 -14.15 -4.99
CA ASP A 132 16.38 -15.06 -4.22
C ASP A 132 16.30 -16.44 -4.89
N ILE A 133 16.00 -16.52 -6.20
CA ILE A 133 15.94 -17.79 -6.93
C ILE A 133 17.31 -18.50 -6.97
N SER A 134 18.40 -17.74 -7.21
CA SER A 134 19.75 -18.30 -7.28
C SER A 134 20.21 -18.88 -5.94
N ASN A 135 19.95 -18.16 -4.84
CA ASN A 135 20.25 -18.63 -3.49
C ASN A 135 19.49 -19.92 -3.16
N ARG A 136 18.25 -20.04 -3.62
CA ARG A 136 17.46 -21.27 -3.46
C ARG A 136 18.04 -22.43 -4.23
N ILE A 137 18.48 -22.21 -5.47
CA ILE A 137 19.17 -23.25 -6.26
C ILE A 137 20.47 -23.69 -5.55
N ILE A 138 21.28 -22.74 -5.07
CA ILE A 138 22.51 -23.01 -4.36
C ILE A 138 22.27 -23.80 -3.06
N ALA A 139 21.24 -23.42 -2.30
CA ALA A 139 20.85 -24.15 -1.10
C ALA A 139 20.46 -25.61 -1.41
N ASN A 140 19.71 -25.83 -2.49
CA ASN A 140 19.35 -27.17 -2.96
C ASN A 140 20.58 -27.97 -3.44
N LEU A 141 21.55 -27.31 -4.08
CA LEU A 141 22.81 -27.95 -4.51
C LEU A 141 23.71 -28.38 -3.33
N THR A 142 23.73 -27.56 -2.29
CA THR A 142 24.56 -27.77 -1.10
C THR A 142 23.88 -28.63 -0.03
N GLY A 143 22.58 -28.91 -0.17
CA GLY A 143 21.77 -29.56 0.86
C GLY A 143 21.61 -28.71 2.12
N ALA A 144 21.85 -27.42 2.04
CA ALA A 144 21.60 -26.50 3.14
C ALA A 144 20.06 -26.39 3.37
N ASN A 145 19.68 -26.56 4.62
CA ASN A 145 18.26 -26.44 4.98
C ASN A 145 17.80 -25.00 4.74
N THR A 146 16.87 -24.81 3.81
CA THR A 146 16.21 -23.52 3.56
C THR A 146 15.10 -23.24 4.58
N ASP A 147 14.80 -24.20 5.45
CA ASP A 147 13.90 -23.98 6.55
C ASP A 147 14.53 -23.00 7.53
N SER A 148 14.16 -21.75 7.39
CA SER A 148 14.45 -20.73 8.39
C SER A 148 13.90 -21.24 9.73
N THR A 149 14.80 -21.62 10.63
CA THR A 149 14.42 -21.95 12.00
C THR A 149 13.82 -20.72 12.64
N THR A 150 12.50 -20.57 12.50
CA THR A 150 11.74 -19.71 13.43
C THR A 150 11.99 -20.28 14.81
N ALA A 151 12.42 -19.45 15.75
CA ALA A 151 12.52 -19.83 17.15
C ALA A 151 11.23 -20.55 17.56
N ASP A 152 11.34 -21.57 18.40
CA ASP A 152 10.16 -22.29 18.94
C ASP A 152 9.23 -21.36 19.73
N GLU A 153 9.73 -20.21 20.17
CA GLU A 153 9.03 -19.17 20.91
C GLU A 153 8.82 -17.91 20.06
N LYS A 154 7.78 -17.12 20.45
CA LYS A 154 7.52 -15.80 19.85
C LYS A 154 8.73 -14.87 19.97
N SER A 155 9.20 -14.32 18.86
CA SER A 155 10.45 -13.54 18.82
C SER A 155 10.34 -12.29 17.93
N ILE A 156 11.28 -11.37 18.16
CA ILE A 156 11.53 -10.21 17.29
C ILE A 156 12.53 -10.68 16.22
N VAL A 157 12.09 -10.72 14.98
CA VAL A 157 12.90 -11.14 13.84
C VAL A 157 13.78 -9.98 13.38
N CYS A 158 15.09 -10.16 13.51
CA CYS A 158 16.09 -9.18 13.06
C CYS A 158 16.82 -9.73 11.84
N ALA A 159 16.86 -8.99 10.74
CA ALA A 159 17.48 -9.39 9.48
C ALA A 159 18.24 -8.23 8.82
N ASP A 160 19.07 -8.54 7.85
CA ASP A 160 19.67 -7.53 6.97
C ASP A 160 18.58 -6.88 6.09
N ASP A 161 17.93 -7.68 5.27
CA ASP A 161 16.68 -7.46 4.58
C ASP A 161 16.05 -8.84 4.33
N LEU A 162 14.72 -8.91 4.23
CA LEU A 162 14.02 -10.17 4.01
C LEU A 162 13.50 -10.26 2.57
N ALA A 163 13.89 -11.33 1.89
CA ALA A 163 13.38 -11.67 0.57
C ALA A 163 11.87 -12.06 0.64
N PRO A 164 11.13 -11.95 -0.47
CA PRO A 164 9.72 -12.35 -0.52
C PRO A 164 9.47 -13.77 -0.04
N SER A 165 10.31 -14.70 -0.47
CA SER A 165 10.19 -16.12 -0.11
C SER A 165 10.47 -16.39 1.36
N GLU A 166 11.40 -15.64 1.95
CA GLU A 166 11.74 -15.71 3.38
C GLU A 166 10.58 -15.20 4.23
N THR A 167 9.97 -14.08 3.83
CA THR A 167 8.85 -13.46 4.57
C THR A 167 7.62 -14.35 4.64
N VAL A 168 7.26 -15.03 3.54
CA VAL A 168 6.11 -15.95 3.49
C VAL A 168 6.40 -17.26 4.24
N SER A 169 7.66 -17.65 4.34
CA SER A 169 8.05 -18.86 5.08
C SER A 169 7.93 -18.71 6.60
N LEU A 170 7.98 -17.48 7.12
CA LEU A 170 7.85 -17.21 8.56
C LEU A 170 6.47 -17.61 9.10
N ASP A 171 6.46 -18.16 10.31
CA ASP A 171 5.22 -18.45 11.06
C ASP A 171 4.71 -17.15 11.71
N LYS A 172 3.61 -16.64 11.20
CA LYS A 172 3.00 -15.37 11.65
C LYS A 172 2.68 -15.34 13.13
N ASP A 173 2.31 -16.48 13.70
CA ASP A 173 1.95 -16.58 15.11
C ASP A 173 3.17 -16.49 16.03
N LYS A 174 4.38 -16.66 15.48
CA LYS A 174 5.65 -16.62 16.19
C LYS A 174 6.43 -15.33 16.04
N VAL A 175 6.01 -14.43 15.16
CA VAL A 175 6.67 -13.12 14.95
C VAL A 175 6.02 -12.04 15.80
N LEU A 176 6.80 -11.40 16.68
CA LEU A 176 6.37 -10.26 17.49
C LEU A 176 6.62 -8.92 16.81
N ALA A 177 7.74 -8.79 16.11
CA ALA A 177 8.12 -7.61 15.36
C ALA A 177 9.15 -7.96 14.28
N PHE A 178 9.28 -7.08 13.28
CA PHE A 178 10.38 -7.11 12.32
C PHE A 178 11.33 -5.93 12.54
N VAL A 179 12.61 -6.18 12.45
CA VAL A 179 13.66 -5.16 12.44
C VAL A 179 14.64 -5.48 11.32
N THR A 180 14.81 -4.57 10.36
CA THR A 180 15.78 -4.77 9.27
C THR A 180 16.84 -3.67 9.24
N ALA A 181 18.10 -4.09 8.97
CA ALA A 181 19.21 -3.15 8.82
C ALA A 181 19.01 -2.26 7.60
N HIS A 182 18.52 -2.84 6.51
CA HIS A 182 18.20 -2.17 5.25
C HIS A 182 16.69 -2.24 4.93
N GLY A 183 16.31 -1.71 3.80
CA GLY A 183 14.92 -1.73 3.31
C GLY A 183 14.27 -0.36 3.26
N SER A 184 13.19 -0.26 2.48
CA SER A 184 12.38 0.94 2.32
C SER A 184 10.95 0.72 2.82
N SER A 185 10.17 1.79 2.93
CA SER A 185 8.75 1.70 3.33
C SER A 185 7.91 0.86 2.36
N ASN A 186 8.43 0.58 1.17
CA ASN A 186 7.80 -0.24 0.13
C ASN A 186 8.47 -1.62 0.01
N SER A 187 9.40 -1.98 0.90
CA SER A 187 9.99 -3.32 0.92
C SER A 187 8.95 -4.39 1.25
N HIS A 188 9.20 -5.62 0.84
CA HIS A 188 8.31 -6.77 1.12
C HIS A 188 8.09 -6.95 2.62
N THR A 189 9.13 -6.78 3.44
CA THR A 189 9.04 -6.81 4.91
C THR A 189 8.07 -5.75 5.44
N ALA A 190 8.13 -4.52 4.90
CA ALA A 190 7.25 -3.43 5.30
C ALA A 190 5.79 -3.71 4.94
N ILE A 191 5.54 -4.22 3.75
CA ILE A 191 4.20 -4.60 3.28
C ILE A 191 3.64 -5.73 4.15
N LEU A 192 4.43 -6.76 4.39
CA LEU A 192 4.02 -7.91 5.21
C LEU A 192 3.68 -7.48 6.64
N ALA A 193 4.53 -6.66 7.27
CA ALA A 193 4.31 -6.15 8.62
C ALA A 193 2.98 -5.39 8.75
N ARG A 194 2.65 -4.55 7.76
CA ARG A 194 1.34 -3.84 7.71
C ARG A 194 0.18 -4.83 7.58
N ASN A 195 0.29 -5.82 6.70
CA ASN A 195 -0.77 -6.82 6.48
C ASN A 195 -0.98 -7.70 7.72
N MET A 196 0.09 -8.00 8.44
CA MET A 196 0.04 -8.79 9.68
C MET A 196 -0.31 -7.96 10.91
N ASN A 197 -0.36 -6.63 10.82
CA ASN A 197 -0.51 -5.70 11.96
C ASN A 197 0.58 -5.91 13.03
N ILE A 198 1.81 -6.20 12.61
CA ILE A 198 2.97 -6.43 13.46
C ILE A 198 3.88 -5.20 13.41
N PRO A 199 4.40 -4.70 14.56
CA PRO A 199 5.34 -3.59 14.55
C PRO A 199 6.58 -3.95 13.74
N ALA A 200 7.03 -2.99 12.92
CA ALA A 200 8.25 -3.14 12.13
C ALA A 200 9.02 -1.84 12.08
N VAL A 201 10.33 -1.97 12.16
CA VAL A 201 11.30 -0.88 12.03
C VAL A 201 12.34 -1.28 11.00
N ILE A 202 12.52 -0.46 9.98
CA ILE A 202 13.40 -0.72 8.83
C ILE A 202 14.49 0.34 8.73
N GLY A 203 15.61 -0.01 8.05
CA GLY A 203 16.69 0.93 7.80
C GLY A 203 17.45 1.36 9.05
N VAL A 204 17.71 0.41 9.96
CA VAL A 204 18.42 0.67 11.24
C VAL A 204 19.93 0.89 11.04
N GLY A 205 20.48 0.42 9.91
CA GLY A 205 21.88 0.56 9.53
C GLY A 205 22.73 -0.69 9.76
N ASP A 206 23.88 -0.72 9.07
CA ASP A 206 24.77 -1.90 8.94
C ASP A 206 25.33 -2.42 10.27
N SER A 207 25.56 -1.55 11.24
CA SER A 207 26.14 -1.94 12.53
C SER A 207 25.18 -2.74 13.40
N PHE A 208 23.86 -2.64 13.15
CA PHE A 208 22.83 -3.20 14.02
C PHE A 208 23.01 -4.71 14.25
N LEU A 209 23.07 -5.51 13.17
CA LEU A 209 23.15 -6.97 13.28
C LEU A 209 24.46 -7.46 13.93
N SER A 210 25.54 -6.69 13.79
CA SER A 210 26.83 -7.01 14.42
C SER A 210 26.88 -6.72 15.92
N GLU A 211 25.98 -5.89 16.41
CA GLU A 211 25.95 -5.39 17.78
C GLU A 211 24.90 -6.08 18.68
N ILE A 212 24.02 -6.91 18.11
CA ILE A 212 22.99 -7.66 18.82
C ILE A 212 23.35 -9.14 18.90
N ASN A 213 22.77 -9.85 19.88
CA ASN A 213 22.95 -11.29 20.02
C ASN A 213 21.59 -12.00 19.96
N GLU A 214 21.63 -13.25 19.48
CA GLU A 214 20.49 -14.16 19.56
C GLU A 214 20.02 -14.30 21.01
N GLY A 215 18.70 -14.16 21.24
CA GLY A 215 18.09 -14.28 22.56
C GLY A 215 18.18 -13.03 23.45
N ASP A 216 18.81 -11.92 22.99
CA ASP A 216 18.74 -10.63 23.71
C ASP A 216 17.29 -10.17 23.83
N THR A 217 16.93 -9.59 24.98
CA THR A 217 15.62 -8.96 25.13
C THR A 217 15.62 -7.61 24.44
N ALA A 218 14.59 -7.34 23.62
CA ALA A 218 14.46 -6.06 22.96
C ALA A 218 13.02 -5.52 23.03
N ILE A 219 12.92 -4.21 22.87
CA ILE A 219 11.68 -3.45 22.69
C ILE A 219 11.75 -2.85 21.28
N VAL A 220 10.66 -3.02 20.51
CA VAL A 220 10.49 -2.40 19.19
C VAL A 220 9.27 -1.49 19.26
N ASP A 221 9.49 -0.20 19.10
CA ASP A 221 8.42 0.80 19.03
C ASP A 221 8.23 1.25 17.57
N GLY A 222 7.26 0.65 16.90
CA GLY A 222 6.93 0.96 15.51
C GLY A 222 6.31 2.35 15.31
N PHE A 223 5.88 3.05 16.39
CA PHE A 223 5.39 4.44 16.29
C PHE A 223 6.53 5.42 16.11
N THR A 224 7.62 5.21 16.87
CA THR A 224 8.77 6.12 16.89
C THR A 224 9.93 5.64 16.05
N GLY A 225 9.94 4.37 15.64
CA GLY A 225 11.08 3.73 15.00
C GLY A 225 12.22 3.39 15.95
N GLU A 226 12.01 3.49 17.28
CA GLU A 226 13.03 3.21 18.28
C GLU A 226 13.11 1.71 18.59
N ILE A 227 14.34 1.20 18.66
CA ILE A 227 14.64 -0.15 19.10
C ILE A 227 15.56 -0.07 20.32
N ILE A 228 15.18 -0.75 21.40
CA ILE A 228 15.95 -0.77 22.65
C ILE A 228 16.37 -2.21 22.94
N VAL A 229 17.65 -2.49 22.82
CA VAL A 229 18.24 -3.81 23.11
C VAL A 229 18.78 -3.86 24.53
N SER A 230 18.51 -4.93 25.24
CA SER A 230 18.85 -5.13 26.66
C SER A 230 18.39 -3.96 27.52
N PRO A 231 17.06 -3.64 27.53
CA PRO A 231 16.52 -2.54 28.32
C PRO A 231 16.77 -2.75 29.82
N ASP A 232 16.92 -1.66 30.56
CA ASP A 232 16.89 -1.75 32.02
C ASP A 232 15.46 -1.99 32.55
N GLU A 233 15.33 -2.35 33.82
CA GLU A 233 14.05 -2.71 34.43
C GLU A 233 13.05 -1.53 34.37
N GLN A 234 13.51 -0.30 34.48
CA GLN A 234 12.64 0.88 34.45
C GLN A 234 12.07 1.09 33.02
N THR A 235 12.91 1.00 32.01
CA THR A 235 12.52 1.10 30.60
C THR A 235 11.59 -0.05 30.22
N LEU A 236 11.93 -1.28 30.59
CA LEU A 236 11.10 -2.45 30.31
C LEU A 236 9.71 -2.31 30.93
N LYS A 237 9.62 -1.85 32.19
CA LYS A 237 8.35 -1.60 32.86
C LYS A 237 7.53 -0.52 32.17
N ALA A 238 8.14 0.59 31.80
CA ALA A 238 7.47 1.69 31.10
C ALA A 238 6.84 1.25 29.77
N TYR A 239 7.57 0.46 28.97
CA TYR A 239 7.06 -0.07 27.70
C TYR A 239 6.07 -1.21 27.87
N THR A 240 6.21 -2.04 28.91
CA THR A 240 5.19 -3.05 29.28
C THR A 240 3.86 -2.38 29.67
N ASP A 241 3.92 -1.30 30.44
CA ASP A 241 2.73 -0.53 30.82
C ASP A 241 2.13 0.21 29.60
N LYS A 242 2.96 0.67 28.66
CA LYS A 242 2.50 1.23 27.37
C LYS A 242 1.78 0.17 26.55
N GLN A 243 2.38 -1.02 26.38
CA GLN A 243 1.79 -2.13 25.60
C GLN A 243 0.44 -2.57 26.20
N LYS A 244 0.34 -2.72 27.53
CA LYS A 244 -0.93 -3.06 28.20
C LYS A 244 -2.00 -1.99 27.95
N ARG A 245 -1.67 -0.72 28.06
CA ARG A 245 -2.60 0.38 27.77
C ARG A 245 -3.07 0.36 26.32
N ASP A 246 -2.17 0.10 25.36
CA ASP A 246 -2.50 0.00 23.95
C ASP A 246 -3.42 -1.20 23.67
N GLU A 247 -3.18 -2.35 24.32
CA GLU A 247 -4.06 -3.54 24.21
C GLU A 247 -5.44 -3.30 24.83
N GLU A 248 -5.50 -2.65 26.01
CA GLU A 248 -6.76 -2.27 26.66
C GLU A 248 -7.53 -1.28 25.79
N GLN A 249 -6.84 -0.30 25.22
CA GLN A 249 -7.44 0.65 24.29
C GLN A 249 -7.97 -0.05 23.03
N LYS A 250 -7.20 -0.98 22.45
CA LYS A 250 -7.68 -1.79 21.31
C LYS A 250 -8.94 -2.58 21.66
N LYS A 251 -9.01 -3.20 22.85
CA LYS A 251 -10.22 -3.91 23.33
C LYS A 251 -11.41 -2.96 23.46
N LEU A 252 -11.22 -1.80 24.10
CA LEU A 252 -12.28 -0.79 24.24
C LEU A 252 -12.78 -0.29 22.86
N LEU A 253 -11.87 -0.12 21.89
CA LEU A 253 -12.26 0.25 20.53
C LEU A 253 -13.08 -0.87 19.85
N GLN A 254 -12.80 -2.15 20.10
CA GLN A 254 -13.62 -3.23 19.54
C GLN A 254 -15.07 -3.21 20.06
N GLU A 255 -15.32 -2.69 21.27
CA GLU A 255 -16.67 -2.52 21.84
C GLU A 255 -17.47 -1.43 21.10
N LEU A 256 -16.83 -0.62 20.27
CA LEU A 256 -17.49 0.38 19.44
C LEU A 256 -18.06 -0.18 18.14
N LYS A 257 -17.78 -1.44 17.79
CA LYS A 257 -18.38 -2.07 16.62
C LYS A 257 -19.91 -2.14 16.77
N GLY A 258 -20.62 -1.86 15.70
CA GLY A 258 -22.07 -1.78 15.67
C GLY A 258 -22.67 -0.51 16.30
N LYS A 259 -21.84 0.38 16.89
CA LYS A 259 -22.34 1.65 17.43
C LYS A 259 -22.38 2.73 16.36
N GLU A 260 -23.42 3.56 16.40
CA GLU A 260 -23.55 4.70 15.49
C GLU A 260 -22.42 5.73 15.69
N ASN A 261 -22.01 6.38 14.60
CA ASN A 261 -21.06 7.49 14.62
C ASN A 261 -21.83 8.79 14.92
N ILE A 262 -22.10 9.05 16.17
CA ILE A 262 -22.84 10.23 16.65
C ILE A 262 -22.01 10.99 17.70
N THR A 263 -22.06 12.30 17.65
CA THR A 263 -21.50 13.18 18.67
C THR A 263 -22.32 13.12 19.96
N LEU A 264 -21.83 13.73 21.05
CA LEU A 264 -22.54 13.77 22.35
C LEU A 264 -23.88 14.51 22.25
N ASP A 265 -24.02 15.43 21.32
CA ASP A 265 -25.23 16.20 21.04
C ASP A 265 -26.10 15.59 19.90
N GLY A 266 -25.79 14.38 19.46
CA GLY A 266 -26.62 13.60 18.55
C GLY A 266 -26.41 13.88 17.06
N THR A 267 -25.40 14.65 16.67
CA THR A 267 -25.06 14.88 15.26
C THR A 267 -24.46 13.62 14.65
N LYS A 268 -25.02 13.12 13.55
CA LYS A 268 -24.52 11.96 12.82
C LYS A 268 -23.37 12.34 11.91
N ILE A 269 -22.28 11.58 11.97
CA ILE A 269 -21.09 11.75 11.14
C ILE A 269 -20.79 10.45 10.42
N ASN A 270 -20.46 10.51 9.14
CA ASN A 270 -20.04 9.32 8.40
C ASN A 270 -18.56 9.03 8.70
N VAL A 271 -18.26 7.82 9.16
CA VAL A 271 -16.89 7.34 9.29
C VAL A 271 -16.71 6.19 8.31
N PHE A 272 -16.00 6.46 7.23
CA PHE A 272 -15.82 5.58 6.09
C PHE A 272 -14.38 5.08 6.00
N ALA A 273 -14.14 4.12 5.12
CA ALA A 273 -12.82 3.56 4.89
C ALA A 273 -12.25 4.02 3.53
N ASN A 274 -10.92 4.21 3.48
CA ASN A 274 -10.15 4.35 2.25
C ASN A 274 -9.55 3.00 1.88
N ILE A 275 -9.68 2.59 0.63
CA ILE A 275 -9.09 1.35 0.11
C ILE A 275 -8.44 1.55 -1.25
N SER A 276 -7.44 0.70 -1.55
CA SER A 276 -6.67 0.75 -2.79
C SER A 276 -6.84 -0.50 -3.65
N GLY A 277 -7.70 -1.44 -3.23
CA GLY A 277 -7.96 -2.68 -3.96
C GLY A 277 -9.13 -3.45 -3.35
N ILE A 278 -9.62 -4.43 -4.08
CA ILE A 278 -10.76 -5.28 -3.69
C ILE A 278 -10.43 -6.11 -2.43
N ASP A 279 -9.18 -6.52 -2.27
CA ASP A 279 -8.71 -7.34 -1.14
C ASP A 279 -8.85 -6.64 0.21
N ASN A 280 -8.94 -5.31 0.21
CA ASN A 280 -9.12 -4.53 1.42
C ASN A 280 -10.57 -4.56 1.97
N ILE A 281 -11.54 -5.09 1.22
CA ILE A 281 -12.96 -5.12 1.64
C ILE A 281 -13.14 -5.87 2.96
N GLY A 282 -12.43 -6.99 3.14
CA GLY A 282 -12.44 -7.74 4.39
C GLY A 282 -12.06 -6.87 5.60
N ALA A 283 -11.04 -6.04 5.46
CA ALA A 283 -10.60 -5.11 6.50
C ALA A 283 -11.65 -4.01 6.76
N VAL A 284 -12.33 -3.50 5.72
CA VAL A 284 -13.42 -2.52 5.86
C VAL A 284 -14.56 -3.08 6.71
N LEU A 285 -15.01 -4.29 6.41
CA LEU A 285 -16.09 -4.97 7.12
C LEU A 285 -15.66 -5.34 8.55
N LEU A 286 -14.45 -5.85 8.73
CA LEU A 286 -13.88 -6.22 10.03
C LEU A 286 -13.81 -5.02 10.99
N ASN A 287 -13.52 -3.84 10.50
CA ASN A 287 -13.44 -2.61 11.29
C ASN A 287 -14.76 -1.83 11.33
N ASP A 288 -15.85 -2.42 10.82
CA ASP A 288 -17.20 -1.86 10.87
C ASP A 288 -17.31 -0.44 10.30
N ALA A 289 -16.66 -0.19 9.15
CA ALA A 289 -16.80 1.10 8.47
C ALA A 289 -18.23 1.34 7.98
N GLY A 290 -18.69 2.57 8.06
CA GLY A 290 -20.02 2.98 7.59
C GLY A 290 -20.18 2.91 6.07
N GLY A 291 -19.06 2.92 5.34
CA GLY A 291 -18.97 2.88 3.88
C GLY A 291 -17.53 2.93 3.42
N ILE A 292 -17.34 3.11 2.12
CA ILE A 292 -16.04 3.40 1.50
C ILE A 292 -16.10 4.83 0.97
N GLY A 293 -15.32 5.75 1.56
CA GLY A 293 -15.27 7.16 1.16
C GLY A 293 -14.21 7.44 0.10
N LEU A 294 -13.26 6.52 -0.08
CA LEU A 294 -12.31 6.56 -1.18
C LEU A 294 -11.92 5.14 -1.61
N PHE A 295 -12.43 4.74 -2.77
CA PHE A 295 -11.89 3.61 -3.51
C PHE A 295 -10.97 4.14 -4.61
N ARG A 296 -9.69 3.84 -4.51
CA ARG A 296 -8.68 4.25 -5.49
C ARG A 296 -8.69 3.28 -6.65
N SER A 297 -9.19 3.71 -7.81
CA SER A 297 -9.31 2.85 -9.00
C SER A 297 -8.00 2.62 -9.75
N GLU A 298 -6.92 3.28 -9.36
CA GLU A 298 -5.63 3.26 -10.05
C GLU A 298 -5.00 1.86 -10.10
N PHE A 299 -5.26 1.01 -9.10
CA PHE A 299 -4.74 -0.35 -9.08
C PHE A 299 -5.13 -1.14 -10.34
N LEU A 300 -6.34 -0.88 -10.90
CA LEU A 300 -6.78 -1.51 -12.15
C LEU A 300 -5.88 -1.16 -13.35
N TYR A 301 -5.19 -0.05 -13.27
CA TYR A 301 -4.26 0.39 -14.31
C TYR A 301 -2.81 0.01 -13.98
N LEU A 302 -2.44 0.01 -12.70
CA LEU A 302 -1.07 -0.29 -12.26
C LEU A 302 -0.73 -1.78 -12.32
N GLU A 303 -1.73 -2.65 -12.16
CA GLU A 303 -1.58 -4.11 -12.15
C GLU A 303 -1.71 -4.74 -13.55
N ASN A 304 -2.02 -3.94 -14.58
CA ASN A 304 -2.18 -4.41 -15.95
C ASN A 304 -1.06 -3.90 -16.88
N SER A 305 -0.75 -4.65 -17.91
CA SER A 305 0.20 -4.29 -18.96
C SER A 305 -0.42 -3.45 -20.09
N ASP A 306 -1.74 -3.21 -20.07
CA ASP A 306 -2.50 -2.41 -21.02
C ASP A 306 -3.71 -1.78 -20.31
N PHE A 307 -4.41 -0.87 -21.00
CA PHE A 307 -5.62 -0.24 -20.45
C PHE A 307 -6.66 -1.28 -20.06
N PRO A 308 -7.18 -1.23 -18.80
CA PRO A 308 -8.21 -2.15 -18.36
C PRO A 308 -9.49 -1.95 -19.20
N THR A 309 -10.05 -3.04 -19.69
CA THR A 309 -11.28 -3.02 -20.47
C THR A 309 -12.47 -2.56 -19.62
N GLU A 310 -13.58 -2.15 -20.28
CA GLU A 310 -14.83 -1.84 -19.60
C GLU A 310 -15.31 -3.00 -18.73
N GLU A 311 -15.16 -4.23 -19.20
CA GLU A 311 -15.63 -5.43 -18.49
C GLU A 311 -14.79 -5.73 -17.24
N GLN A 312 -13.47 -5.61 -17.31
CA GLN A 312 -12.59 -5.76 -16.16
C GLN A 312 -12.91 -4.74 -15.08
N GLN A 313 -13.06 -3.47 -15.46
CA GLN A 313 -13.43 -2.40 -14.53
C GLN A 313 -14.83 -2.62 -13.95
N PHE A 314 -15.82 -2.99 -14.78
CA PHE A 314 -17.17 -3.28 -14.33
C PHE A 314 -17.21 -4.39 -13.27
N HIS A 315 -16.52 -5.50 -13.50
CA HIS A 315 -16.48 -6.60 -12.53
C HIS A 315 -15.86 -6.18 -11.21
N ALA A 316 -14.78 -5.38 -11.24
CA ALA A 316 -14.14 -4.85 -10.04
C ALA A 316 -15.10 -3.95 -9.23
N TYR A 317 -15.74 -2.99 -9.89
CA TYR A 317 -16.66 -2.05 -9.24
C TYR A 317 -17.93 -2.75 -8.73
N LYS A 318 -18.49 -3.66 -9.52
CA LYS A 318 -19.64 -4.48 -9.12
C LYS A 318 -19.33 -5.27 -7.84
N ARG A 319 -18.19 -5.98 -7.81
CA ARG A 319 -17.77 -6.79 -6.65
C ARG A 319 -17.70 -5.96 -5.36
N VAL A 320 -17.13 -4.76 -5.44
CA VAL A 320 -17.06 -3.85 -4.28
C VAL A 320 -18.45 -3.42 -3.82
N LEU A 321 -19.31 -2.99 -4.75
CA LEU A 321 -20.66 -2.53 -4.44
C LEU A 321 -21.52 -3.63 -3.81
N GLU A 322 -21.50 -4.84 -4.36
CA GLU A 322 -22.21 -6.00 -3.82
C GLU A 322 -21.70 -6.36 -2.42
N SER A 323 -20.35 -6.37 -2.22
CA SER A 323 -19.75 -6.69 -0.93
C SER A 323 -20.11 -5.70 0.16
N MET A 324 -20.34 -4.44 -0.19
CA MET A 324 -20.72 -3.39 0.77
C MET A 324 -22.22 -3.40 1.13
N ALA A 325 -23.03 -4.25 0.49
CA ALA A 325 -24.42 -4.50 0.86
C ALA A 325 -25.26 -3.24 1.06
N GLY A 326 -25.20 -2.30 0.11
CA GLY A 326 -25.96 -1.04 0.12
C GLY A 326 -25.32 0.11 0.91
N LYS A 327 -24.22 -0.12 1.65
CA LYS A 327 -23.42 0.96 2.22
C LYS A 327 -22.82 1.80 1.09
N LYS A 328 -22.59 3.10 1.35
CA LYS A 328 -22.01 4.02 0.38
C LYS A 328 -20.63 3.59 -0.07
N VAL A 329 -20.37 3.65 -1.36
CA VAL A 329 -19.05 3.44 -1.96
C VAL A 329 -18.75 4.60 -2.90
N ILE A 330 -17.71 5.37 -2.60
CA ILE A 330 -17.22 6.44 -3.45
C ILE A 330 -16.02 5.93 -4.22
N ILE A 331 -16.15 5.89 -5.54
CA ILE A 331 -15.07 5.46 -6.43
C ILE A 331 -14.47 6.70 -7.09
N ARG A 332 -13.17 6.90 -6.87
CA ARG A 332 -12.42 7.94 -7.54
C ARG A 332 -12.05 7.48 -8.95
N THR A 333 -12.30 8.32 -9.94
CA THR A 333 -11.82 8.07 -11.30
C THR A 333 -10.30 8.15 -11.36
N LEU A 334 -9.73 7.76 -12.48
CA LEU A 334 -8.30 7.68 -12.74
C LEU A 334 -7.50 8.86 -12.14
N ASP A 335 -6.52 8.55 -11.28
CA ASP A 335 -5.54 9.49 -10.74
C ASP A 335 -4.12 8.98 -10.96
N ILE A 336 -3.75 8.78 -12.23
CA ILE A 336 -2.42 8.42 -12.71
C ILE A 336 -1.68 9.68 -13.15
N GLY A 337 -0.37 9.62 -13.15
CA GLY A 337 0.55 10.73 -13.38
C GLY A 337 1.35 11.06 -12.12
N ALA A 338 2.17 12.06 -12.14
CA ALA A 338 3.08 12.41 -11.05
C ALA A 338 4.02 11.24 -10.68
N ASP A 339 3.80 10.65 -9.52
CA ASP A 339 4.55 9.52 -8.94
C ASP A 339 4.11 8.14 -9.45
N LYS A 340 2.94 8.07 -10.11
CA LYS A 340 2.35 6.83 -10.62
C LYS A 340 2.46 6.80 -12.15
N GLN A 341 3.62 6.41 -12.65
CA GLN A 341 3.83 6.27 -14.09
C GLN A 341 3.56 4.82 -14.52
N VAL A 342 2.92 4.70 -15.68
CA VAL A 342 2.61 3.42 -16.33
C VAL A 342 3.01 3.55 -17.80
N ASP A 343 3.91 2.71 -18.26
CA ASP A 343 4.57 2.84 -19.58
C ASP A 343 3.59 2.88 -20.74
N TYR A 344 2.55 2.04 -20.72
CA TYR A 344 1.57 1.97 -21.80
C TYR A 344 0.69 3.23 -21.92
N PHE A 345 0.70 4.14 -20.93
CA PHE A 345 0.10 5.47 -21.08
C PHE A 345 0.88 6.34 -22.06
N GLY A 346 2.16 6.06 -22.29
CA GLY A 346 3.02 6.81 -23.18
C GLY A 346 3.10 8.30 -22.80
N LEU A 347 3.07 8.60 -21.50
CA LEU A 347 3.20 9.96 -20.99
C LEU A 347 4.65 10.40 -21.18
N LYS A 348 4.81 11.65 -21.62
CA LYS A 348 6.16 12.24 -21.73
C LYS A 348 6.72 12.47 -20.34
N LYS A 349 8.03 12.31 -20.19
CA LYS A 349 8.73 12.71 -18.96
C LYS A 349 8.59 14.22 -18.77
N GLU A 350 8.09 14.63 -17.62
CA GLU A 350 7.88 16.02 -17.25
C GLU A 350 8.86 16.43 -16.15
N GLU A 351 9.28 17.70 -16.13
CA GLU A 351 10.16 18.22 -15.08
C GLU A 351 9.44 18.31 -13.72
N ASN A 352 8.13 18.59 -13.75
CA ASN A 352 7.28 18.72 -12.57
C ASN A 352 6.02 17.86 -12.72
N PRO A 353 6.11 16.52 -12.60
CA PRO A 353 4.99 15.62 -12.91
C PRO A 353 3.74 15.89 -12.06
N ALA A 354 3.90 16.31 -10.80
CA ALA A 354 2.77 16.65 -9.92
C ALA A 354 1.95 17.85 -10.43
N LEU A 355 2.56 18.75 -11.21
CA LEU A 355 1.91 19.92 -11.82
C LEU A 355 1.53 19.68 -13.29
N GLY A 356 1.85 18.53 -13.84
CA GLY A 356 1.73 18.18 -15.25
C GLY A 356 0.41 17.55 -15.67
N LEU A 357 0.51 16.66 -16.66
CA LEU A 357 -0.61 15.91 -17.22
C LEU A 357 -0.92 14.69 -16.33
N ARG A 358 -1.88 14.85 -15.42
CA ARG A 358 -2.32 13.79 -14.49
C ARG A 358 -3.83 13.80 -14.29
N ALA A 359 -4.35 12.70 -13.77
CA ALA A 359 -5.72 12.57 -13.27
C ALA A 359 -6.78 13.04 -14.29
N ILE A 360 -7.68 13.93 -13.89
CA ILE A 360 -8.74 14.45 -14.76
C ILE A 360 -8.21 15.09 -16.04
N ARG A 361 -7.00 15.64 -16.03
CA ARG A 361 -6.39 16.22 -17.22
C ARG A 361 -6.12 15.16 -18.29
N ILE A 362 -5.67 13.95 -17.87
CA ILE A 362 -5.56 12.80 -18.78
C ILE A 362 -6.96 12.41 -19.27
N CYS A 363 -7.93 12.27 -18.39
CA CYS A 363 -9.31 11.90 -18.74
C CYS A 363 -9.95 12.84 -19.77
N LEU A 364 -9.72 14.15 -19.64
CA LEU A 364 -10.28 15.14 -20.55
C LEU A 364 -9.49 15.29 -21.88
N THR A 365 -8.23 14.87 -21.93
CA THR A 365 -7.41 14.86 -23.15
C THR A 365 -7.45 13.53 -23.89
N ARG A 366 -7.80 12.45 -23.20
CA ARG A 366 -7.98 11.09 -23.75
C ARG A 366 -9.38 10.57 -23.38
N PRO A 367 -10.42 11.09 -24.00
CA PRO A 367 -11.81 10.79 -23.62
C PRO A 367 -12.17 9.31 -23.77
N GLU A 368 -11.48 8.55 -24.62
CA GLU A 368 -11.68 7.10 -24.76
C GLU A 368 -11.43 6.34 -23.47
N ILE A 369 -10.35 6.67 -22.73
CA ILE A 369 -10.03 6.05 -21.44
C ILE A 369 -11.10 6.42 -20.42
N PHE A 370 -11.47 7.69 -20.38
CA PHE A 370 -12.45 8.21 -19.43
C PHE A 370 -13.85 7.63 -19.66
N ARG A 371 -14.28 7.54 -20.92
CA ARG A 371 -15.60 6.97 -21.29
C ARG A 371 -15.67 5.48 -20.90
N THR A 372 -14.60 4.72 -21.15
CA THR A 372 -14.52 3.30 -20.74
C THR A 372 -14.71 3.17 -19.23
N GLN A 373 -14.04 3.98 -18.43
CA GLN A 373 -14.20 3.97 -16.97
C GLN A 373 -15.60 4.38 -16.53
N LEU A 374 -16.17 5.46 -17.09
CA LEU A 374 -17.52 5.93 -16.75
C LEU A 374 -18.61 4.92 -17.14
N ARG A 375 -18.47 4.26 -18.30
CA ARG A 375 -19.40 3.21 -18.70
C ARG A 375 -19.41 2.06 -17.68
N ALA A 376 -18.22 1.60 -17.28
CA ALA A 376 -18.08 0.56 -16.26
C ALA A 376 -18.69 0.98 -14.90
N LEU A 377 -18.45 2.23 -14.45
CA LEU A 377 -19.00 2.78 -13.22
C LEU A 377 -20.53 2.86 -13.26
N PHE A 378 -21.12 3.42 -14.32
CA PHE A 378 -22.57 3.52 -14.43
C PHE A 378 -23.22 2.14 -14.55
N ARG A 379 -22.66 1.20 -15.29
CA ARG A 379 -23.12 -0.19 -15.32
C ARG A 379 -23.10 -0.84 -13.93
N ALA A 380 -22.06 -0.56 -13.15
CA ALA A 380 -21.94 -1.10 -11.79
C ALA A 380 -22.91 -0.44 -10.80
N SER A 381 -23.43 0.75 -11.08
CA SER A 381 -24.24 1.54 -10.15
C SER A 381 -25.55 0.89 -9.71
N VAL A 382 -26.06 -0.09 -10.46
CA VAL A 382 -27.28 -0.83 -10.09
C VAL A 382 -27.05 -1.88 -8.99
N TYR A 383 -25.79 -2.19 -8.67
CA TYR A 383 -25.42 -3.22 -7.69
C TYR A 383 -25.17 -2.66 -6.28
N GLY A 384 -25.30 -1.35 -6.06
CA GLY A 384 -25.11 -0.75 -4.74
C GLY A 384 -25.25 0.77 -4.73
N ASN A 385 -24.83 1.39 -3.63
CA ASN A 385 -24.90 2.85 -3.45
C ASN A 385 -23.61 3.51 -3.89
N LEU A 386 -23.51 3.86 -5.18
CA LEU A 386 -22.31 4.42 -5.81
C LEU A 386 -22.30 5.95 -5.75
N GLY A 387 -21.14 6.51 -5.38
CA GLY A 387 -20.72 7.87 -5.67
C GLY A 387 -19.49 7.85 -6.59
N ILE A 388 -19.46 8.73 -7.60
CA ILE A 388 -18.30 8.89 -8.49
C ILE A 388 -17.61 10.19 -8.14
N MET A 389 -16.30 10.15 -7.92
CA MET A 389 -15.50 11.30 -7.52
C MET A 389 -14.40 11.59 -8.54
N PHE A 390 -14.30 12.86 -8.95
CA PHE A 390 -13.31 13.31 -9.92
C PHE A 390 -12.16 14.05 -9.24
N PRO A 391 -10.91 13.58 -9.41
CA PRO A 391 -9.71 14.16 -8.79
C PRO A 391 -9.20 15.39 -9.56
N MET A 392 -8.32 16.17 -8.92
CA MET A 392 -7.51 17.24 -9.53
C MET A 392 -8.27 18.35 -10.24
N ILE A 393 -9.47 18.68 -9.76
CA ILE A 393 -10.28 19.78 -10.31
C ILE A 393 -9.63 21.13 -10.00
N THR A 394 -9.62 22.03 -10.99
CA THR A 394 -9.11 23.40 -10.88
C THR A 394 -10.06 24.47 -11.39
N SER A 395 -11.10 24.09 -12.15
CA SER A 395 -11.99 25.04 -12.80
C SER A 395 -13.42 24.54 -12.95
N VAL A 396 -14.36 25.48 -13.10
CA VAL A 396 -15.77 25.21 -13.42
C VAL A 396 -15.91 24.50 -14.77
N SER A 397 -15.13 24.90 -15.77
CA SER A 397 -15.20 24.33 -17.12
C SER A 397 -14.80 22.85 -17.16
N GLU A 398 -13.91 22.40 -16.27
CA GLU A 398 -13.59 20.96 -16.14
C GLU A 398 -14.82 20.19 -15.68
N VAL A 399 -15.55 20.68 -14.67
CA VAL A 399 -16.76 20.03 -14.15
C VAL A 399 -17.89 20.04 -15.21
N GLU A 400 -18.04 21.12 -15.96
CA GLU A 400 -19.00 21.19 -17.08
C GLU A 400 -18.71 20.12 -18.14
N ARG A 401 -17.44 19.97 -18.53
CA ARG A 401 -17.01 18.94 -19.49
C ARG A 401 -17.24 17.52 -18.95
N ILE A 402 -16.90 17.28 -17.69
CA ILE A 402 -17.15 15.99 -17.02
C ILE A 402 -18.65 15.65 -17.07
N LYS A 403 -19.52 16.57 -16.69
CA LYS A 403 -20.98 16.34 -16.70
C LYS A 403 -21.47 16.05 -18.10
N THR A 404 -21.00 16.78 -19.11
CA THR A 404 -21.35 16.51 -20.51
C THR A 404 -20.98 15.08 -20.91
N ILE A 405 -19.76 14.63 -20.59
CA ILE A 405 -19.33 13.26 -20.90
C ILE A 405 -20.15 12.22 -20.13
N CYS A 406 -20.46 12.48 -18.84
CA CYS A 406 -21.32 11.59 -18.06
C CYS A 406 -22.72 11.44 -18.70
N ASP A 407 -23.32 12.55 -19.15
CA ASP A 407 -24.64 12.55 -19.77
C ASP A 407 -24.63 11.82 -21.13
N GLU A 408 -23.58 12.02 -21.92
CA GLU A 408 -23.37 11.27 -23.18
C GLU A 408 -23.24 9.76 -22.91
N VAL A 409 -22.42 9.35 -21.93
CA VAL A 409 -22.24 7.94 -21.56
C VAL A 409 -23.56 7.32 -21.07
N LYS A 410 -24.34 8.03 -20.26
CA LYS A 410 -25.68 7.59 -19.82
C LYS A 410 -26.64 7.41 -21.01
N ALA A 411 -26.60 8.36 -21.97
CA ALA A 411 -27.43 8.26 -23.18
C ALA A 411 -27.04 7.05 -24.05
N GLU A 412 -25.75 6.76 -24.19
CA GLU A 412 -25.25 5.56 -24.89
C GLU A 412 -25.76 4.28 -24.22
N LEU A 413 -25.51 4.11 -22.91
CA LEU A 413 -25.96 2.95 -22.14
C LEU A 413 -27.47 2.74 -22.28
N LYS A 414 -28.24 3.81 -22.19
CA LYS A 414 -29.71 3.76 -22.40
C LYS A 414 -30.07 3.31 -23.80
N SER A 415 -29.38 3.78 -24.82
CA SER A 415 -29.64 3.38 -26.22
C SER A 415 -29.31 1.91 -26.49
N GLU A 416 -28.34 1.37 -25.73
CA GLU A 416 -27.92 -0.03 -25.78
C GLU A 416 -28.81 -0.95 -24.88
N GLY A 417 -29.76 -0.37 -24.15
CA GLY A 417 -30.61 -1.13 -23.22
C GLY A 417 -29.91 -1.58 -21.94
N ILE A 418 -28.79 -0.94 -21.60
CA ILE A 418 -28.00 -1.24 -20.39
C ILE A 418 -28.51 -0.37 -19.23
N GLU A 419 -28.86 -1.02 -18.12
CA GLU A 419 -29.37 -0.33 -16.94
C GLU A 419 -28.26 0.37 -16.16
N TYR A 420 -28.59 1.54 -15.60
CA TYR A 420 -27.77 2.28 -14.63
C TYR A 420 -28.67 2.97 -13.60
N SER A 421 -28.09 3.36 -12.46
CA SER A 421 -28.82 4.04 -11.39
C SER A 421 -28.81 5.57 -11.58
N ASP A 422 -30.00 6.17 -11.62
CA ASP A 422 -30.14 7.65 -11.61
C ASP A 422 -29.77 8.28 -10.24
N LYS A 423 -29.57 7.45 -9.21
CA LYS A 423 -29.22 7.89 -7.85
C LYS A 423 -27.71 7.97 -7.61
N THR A 424 -26.89 7.75 -8.64
CA THR A 424 -25.45 7.85 -8.53
C THR A 424 -25.05 9.29 -8.27
N GLU A 425 -24.46 9.53 -7.10
CA GLU A 425 -23.96 10.85 -6.75
C GLU A 425 -22.67 11.18 -7.50
N ILE A 426 -22.54 12.43 -7.90
CA ILE A 426 -21.38 12.97 -8.61
C ILE A 426 -20.69 13.97 -7.70
N GLY A 427 -19.44 13.73 -7.37
CA GLY A 427 -18.62 14.61 -6.53
C GLY A 427 -17.26 14.92 -7.12
N ILE A 428 -16.59 15.86 -6.50
CA ILE A 428 -15.21 16.26 -6.86
C ILE A 428 -14.30 16.23 -5.65
N MET A 429 -13.01 16.02 -5.91
CA MET A 429 -12.00 16.15 -4.89
C MET A 429 -11.54 17.61 -4.78
N ILE A 430 -11.60 18.15 -3.56
CA ILE A 430 -11.02 19.45 -3.23
C ILE A 430 -9.59 19.19 -2.73
N GLU A 431 -8.66 19.26 -3.66
CA GLU A 431 -7.24 18.96 -3.39
C GLU A 431 -6.29 19.95 -4.06
N THR A 432 -6.85 20.95 -4.73
CA THR A 432 -6.11 22.10 -5.25
C THR A 432 -6.58 23.38 -4.58
N PRO A 433 -5.70 24.35 -4.27
CA PRO A 433 -6.12 25.66 -3.76
C PRO A 433 -7.12 26.36 -4.69
N ALA A 434 -7.00 26.15 -6.00
CA ALA A 434 -7.90 26.71 -7.00
C ALA A 434 -9.34 26.22 -6.78
N ALA A 435 -9.55 24.90 -6.65
CA ALA A 435 -10.87 24.33 -6.38
C ALA A 435 -11.45 24.81 -5.05
N ALA A 436 -10.63 24.86 -3.99
CA ALA A 436 -11.06 25.34 -2.68
C ALA A 436 -11.53 26.80 -2.73
N ILE A 437 -10.78 27.68 -3.39
CA ILE A 437 -11.10 29.12 -3.51
C ILE A 437 -12.40 29.35 -4.29
N ILE A 438 -12.65 28.57 -5.37
CA ILE A 438 -13.88 28.72 -6.18
C ILE A 438 -14.95 27.70 -5.81
N SER A 439 -14.89 27.10 -4.62
CA SER A 439 -15.80 26.04 -4.17
C SER A 439 -17.27 26.49 -4.13
N ASP A 440 -17.54 27.79 -3.95
CA ASP A 440 -18.88 28.37 -4.05
C ASP A 440 -19.50 28.26 -5.46
N ARG A 441 -18.65 28.24 -6.49
CA ARG A 441 -19.08 28.06 -7.89
C ARG A 441 -19.16 26.59 -8.30
N LEU A 442 -18.38 25.73 -7.66
CA LEU A 442 -18.33 24.30 -7.91
C LEU A 442 -19.46 23.54 -7.18
N ALA A 443 -19.80 23.95 -5.95
CA ALA A 443 -20.79 23.28 -5.13
C ALA A 443 -22.18 23.13 -5.78
N PRO A 444 -22.73 24.12 -6.52
CA PRO A 444 -24.02 23.96 -7.20
C PRO A 444 -24.03 22.91 -8.32
N MET A 445 -22.87 22.42 -8.72
CA MET A 445 -22.71 21.53 -9.87
C MET A 445 -22.58 20.07 -9.49
N VAL A 446 -22.37 19.75 -8.21
CA VAL A 446 -22.05 18.42 -7.71
C VAL A 446 -22.85 18.09 -6.44
N ASP A 447 -22.92 16.80 -6.10
CA ASP A 447 -23.65 16.34 -4.93
C ASP A 447 -22.77 16.38 -3.67
N PHE A 448 -21.44 16.28 -3.84
CA PHE A 448 -20.51 16.29 -2.71
C PHE A 448 -19.10 16.78 -3.06
N PHE A 449 -18.40 17.19 -2.01
CA PHE A 449 -16.97 17.41 -2.01
C PHE A 449 -16.26 16.36 -1.14
N SER A 450 -15.06 15.93 -1.54
CA SER A 450 -14.16 15.17 -0.71
C SER A 450 -12.80 15.84 -0.69
N VAL A 451 -12.31 16.21 0.51
CA VAL A 451 -11.06 16.94 0.63
C VAL A 451 -9.88 15.97 0.62
N GLY A 452 -9.03 16.07 -0.41
CA GLY A 452 -7.76 15.37 -0.52
C GLY A 452 -6.64 16.15 0.17
N THR A 453 -6.52 16.01 1.49
CA THR A 453 -5.63 16.87 2.29
C THR A 453 -4.16 16.75 1.93
N ASN A 454 -3.72 15.60 1.43
CA ASN A 454 -2.31 15.38 1.06
C ASN A 454 -1.90 16.28 -0.12
N ASP A 455 -2.66 16.23 -1.23
CA ASP A 455 -2.39 17.06 -2.40
C ASP A 455 -2.74 18.54 -2.11
N LEU A 456 -3.81 18.82 -1.35
CA LEU A 456 -4.13 20.18 -0.92
C LEU A 456 -2.98 20.83 -0.15
N THR A 457 -2.34 20.08 0.76
CA THR A 457 -1.16 20.54 1.50
C THR A 457 0.00 20.79 0.56
N GLN A 458 0.34 19.82 -0.30
CA GLN A 458 1.42 19.92 -1.26
C GLN A 458 1.31 21.17 -2.14
N TYR A 459 0.15 21.41 -2.73
CA TYR A 459 -0.07 22.54 -3.63
C TYR A 459 -0.24 23.88 -2.90
N THR A 460 -0.78 23.89 -1.69
CA THR A 460 -0.93 25.13 -0.91
C THR A 460 0.40 25.61 -0.37
N LEU A 461 1.23 24.71 0.13
CA LEU A 461 2.54 25.04 0.69
C LEU A 461 3.66 25.04 -0.37
N ALA A 462 3.34 24.66 -1.63
CA ALA A 462 4.31 24.52 -2.72
C ALA A 462 5.50 23.62 -2.33
N CYS A 463 5.22 22.54 -1.59
CA CYS A 463 6.21 21.63 -1.03
C CYS A 463 5.93 20.21 -1.49
N ASP A 464 6.89 19.56 -2.15
CA ASP A 464 6.76 18.19 -2.60
C ASP A 464 6.86 17.23 -1.41
N ARG A 465 5.75 16.57 -1.09
CA ARG A 465 5.66 15.58 0.02
C ARG A 465 6.52 14.33 -0.18
N GLN A 466 7.02 14.11 -1.40
CA GLN A 466 7.88 12.97 -1.72
C GLN A 466 9.36 13.32 -1.62
N ASN A 467 9.70 14.60 -1.51
CA ASN A 467 11.07 15.05 -1.34
C ASN A 467 11.47 15.00 0.15
N PRO A 468 12.36 14.06 0.57
CA PRO A 468 12.79 13.97 1.96
C PRO A 468 13.48 15.25 2.47
N ASP A 469 14.15 15.99 1.58
CA ASP A 469 14.84 17.22 1.93
C ASP A 469 13.88 18.39 2.21
N ALA A 470 12.62 18.25 1.83
CA ALA A 470 11.58 19.23 2.03
C ALA A 470 10.59 18.85 3.14
N GLU A 471 10.74 17.72 3.81
CA GLU A 471 9.79 17.16 4.79
C GLU A 471 9.55 18.13 5.96
N GLU A 472 10.58 18.86 6.42
CA GLU A 472 10.46 19.83 7.53
C GLU A 472 9.54 21.03 7.21
N PHE A 473 9.28 21.31 5.92
CA PHE A 473 8.41 22.39 5.47
C PHE A 473 6.97 21.94 5.23
N VAL A 474 6.67 20.65 5.35
CA VAL A 474 5.32 20.09 5.16
C VAL A 474 4.57 20.12 6.49
N ASP A 475 3.93 21.25 6.78
CA ASP A 475 3.02 21.37 7.94
C ASP A 475 1.58 21.04 7.53
N THR A 476 1.13 19.82 7.83
CA THR A 476 -0.23 19.37 7.53
C THR A 476 -1.30 20.08 8.38
N HIS A 477 -0.93 20.70 9.53
CA HIS A 477 -1.82 21.47 10.40
C HIS A 477 -1.78 22.97 10.07
N HIS A 478 -1.13 23.36 8.98
CA HIS A 478 -0.96 24.75 8.59
C HIS A 478 -2.31 25.48 8.46
N GLU A 479 -2.37 26.69 9.00
CA GLU A 479 -3.59 27.52 9.06
C GLU A 479 -4.26 27.70 7.68
N ALA A 480 -3.48 27.82 6.63
CA ALA A 480 -4.02 27.96 5.28
C ALA A 480 -4.83 26.73 4.84
N ILE A 481 -4.37 25.52 5.20
CA ILE A 481 -5.08 24.27 4.88
C ILE A 481 -6.42 24.22 5.59
N LEU A 482 -6.42 24.50 6.91
CA LEU A 482 -7.63 24.49 7.71
C LEU A 482 -8.65 25.54 7.23
N ARG A 483 -8.19 26.72 6.85
CA ARG A 483 -9.06 27.77 6.25
C ARG A 483 -9.66 27.36 4.91
N LEU A 484 -8.89 26.69 4.05
CA LEU A 484 -9.40 26.19 2.75
C LEU A 484 -10.47 25.10 2.96
N ILE A 485 -10.27 24.21 3.95
CA ILE A 485 -11.25 23.19 4.32
C ILE A 485 -12.53 23.84 4.83
N GLU A 486 -12.43 24.77 5.80
CA GLU A 486 -13.58 25.48 6.37
C GLU A 486 -14.38 26.25 5.30
N MET A 487 -13.67 26.95 4.41
CA MET A 487 -14.30 27.67 3.31
C MET A 487 -15.06 26.71 2.38
N SER A 488 -14.45 25.57 2.03
CA SER A 488 -15.08 24.57 1.18
C SER A 488 -16.31 23.94 1.83
N ALA A 489 -16.26 23.64 3.14
CA ALA A 489 -17.38 23.11 3.90
C ALA A 489 -18.56 24.09 3.93
N ARG A 490 -18.31 25.34 4.24
CA ARG A 490 -19.35 26.38 4.23
C ARG A 490 -19.98 26.55 2.84
N ASN A 491 -19.17 26.52 1.78
CA ASN A 491 -19.67 26.69 0.41
C ASN A 491 -20.45 25.46 -0.06
N ALA A 492 -20.04 24.25 0.31
CA ALA A 492 -20.78 23.02 0.05
C ALA A 492 -22.19 23.08 0.67
N HIS A 493 -22.29 23.30 1.96
CA HIS A 493 -23.57 23.33 2.69
C HIS A 493 -24.51 24.44 2.21
N LYS A 494 -23.94 25.61 1.89
CA LYS A 494 -24.76 26.72 1.32
C LYS A 494 -25.48 26.34 0.04
N ASN A 495 -24.95 25.38 -0.71
CA ASN A 495 -25.47 24.92 -1.98
C ASN A 495 -26.10 23.51 -1.92
N GLY A 496 -26.25 22.94 -0.72
CA GLY A 496 -26.88 21.65 -0.51
C GLY A 496 -26.01 20.43 -0.80
N ALA A 497 -24.70 20.63 -1.06
CA ALA A 497 -23.74 19.56 -1.19
C ALA A 497 -23.20 19.17 0.21
N TRP A 498 -22.93 17.88 0.42
CA TRP A 498 -22.21 17.43 1.61
C TRP A 498 -20.69 17.40 1.37
N ILE A 499 -19.89 17.36 2.45
CA ILE A 499 -18.43 17.39 2.36
C ILE A 499 -17.76 16.40 3.31
N GLY A 500 -16.80 15.64 2.77
CA GLY A 500 -15.95 14.73 3.53
C GLY A 500 -14.48 15.06 3.43
N ILE A 501 -13.67 14.36 4.22
CA ILE A 501 -12.20 14.37 4.15
C ILE A 501 -11.72 12.93 3.93
N CYS A 502 -10.95 12.69 2.87
CA CYS A 502 -10.37 11.38 2.55
C CYS A 502 -8.83 11.35 2.60
N GLY A 503 -8.19 12.49 2.84
CA GLY A 503 -6.75 12.56 3.07
C GLY A 503 -6.34 12.08 4.47
N GLU A 504 -5.04 12.01 4.72
CA GLU A 504 -4.49 11.46 5.97
C GLU A 504 -4.90 12.24 7.22
N LEU A 505 -5.18 13.53 7.11
CA LEU A 505 -5.68 14.35 8.21
C LEU A 505 -7.00 13.86 8.81
N ALA A 506 -7.83 13.12 8.04
CA ALA A 506 -9.05 12.53 8.58
C ALA A 506 -8.79 11.55 9.73
N ALA A 507 -7.61 10.91 9.77
CA ALA A 507 -7.21 9.98 10.81
C ALA A 507 -6.60 10.67 12.06
N ASP A 508 -6.31 11.96 11.96
CA ASP A 508 -5.80 12.74 13.10
C ASP A 508 -6.94 13.10 14.04
N THR A 509 -7.02 12.35 15.14
CA THR A 509 -8.09 12.54 16.12
C THR A 509 -7.97 13.85 16.92
N THR A 510 -6.84 14.54 16.87
CA THR A 510 -6.68 15.87 17.50
C THR A 510 -7.43 16.96 16.73
N LEU A 511 -7.65 16.74 15.43
CA LEU A 511 -8.40 17.64 14.54
C LEU A 511 -9.88 17.25 14.38
N THR A 512 -10.31 16.08 14.87
CA THR A 512 -11.69 15.59 14.68
C THR A 512 -12.71 16.65 15.11
N GLU A 513 -12.62 17.20 16.32
CA GLU A 513 -13.53 18.25 16.81
C GLU A 513 -13.51 19.48 15.89
N THR A 514 -12.34 19.91 15.46
CA THR A 514 -12.15 21.07 14.57
C THR A 514 -12.90 20.83 13.24
N PHE A 515 -12.71 19.68 12.62
CA PHE A 515 -13.38 19.33 11.37
C PHE A 515 -14.92 19.29 11.53
N LEU A 516 -15.39 18.66 12.60
CA LEU A 516 -16.84 18.62 12.85
C LEU A 516 -17.43 20.02 13.10
N ARG A 517 -16.71 20.92 13.76
CA ARG A 517 -17.13 22.33 13.94
C ARG A 517 -17.11 23.13 12.64
N MET A 518 -16.23 22.79 11.68
CA MET A 518 -16.23 23.34 10.32
C MET A 518 -17.42 22.85 9.48
N GLY A 519 -18.13 21.80 9.94
CA GLY A 519 -19.25 21.20 9.24
C GLY A 519 -18.85 20.03 8.32
N ILE A 520 -17.77 19.32 8.61
CA ILE A 520 -17.42 18.10 7.85
C ILE A 520 -18.41 16.99 8.20
N ASP A 521 -19.03 16.40 7.17
CA ASP A 521 -20.09 15.37 7.28
C ASP A 521 -19.51 13.95 7.29
N GLU A 522 -18.29 13.79 6.75
CA GLU A 522 -17.66 12.48 6.56
C GLU A 522 -16.16 12.53 6.81
N LEU A 523 -15.66 11.52 7.54
CA LEU A 523 -14.23 11.27 7.73
C LEU A 523 -13.89 9.88 7.19
N SER A 524 -13.10 9.84 6.11
CA SER A 524 -12.67 8.60 5.46
C SER A 524 -11.21 8.31 5.72
N VAL A 525 -10.94 7.15 6.31
CA VAL A 525 -9.62 6.79 6.85
C VAL A 525 -9.23 5.37 6.46
N SER A 526 -7.99 4.99 6.63
CA SER A 526 -7.59 3.59 6.51
C SER A 526 -8.45 2.71 7.44
N PRO A 527 -8.84 1.49 7.04
CA PRO A 527 -9.78 0.65 7.80
C PRO A 527 -9.41 0.50 9.28
N THR A 528 -8.13 0.41 9.60
CA THR A 528 -7.62 0.26 10.97
C THR A 528 -7.86 1.48 11.87
N PHE A 529 -8.12 2.67 11.29
CA PHE A 529 -8.39 3.90 12.03
C PHE A 529 -9.88 4.17 12.25
N VAL A 530 -10.78 3.42 11.59
CA VAL A 530 -12.24 3.65 11.66
C VAL A 530 -12.75 3.70 13.10
N LEU A 531 -12.40 2.72 13.92
CA LEU A 531 -12.87 2.67 15.31
C LEU A 531 -12.26 3.78 16.18
N LYS A 532 -11.03 4.19 15.90
CA LYS A 532 -10.37 5.30 16.61
C LYS A 532 -11.03 6.63 16.30
N VAL A 533 -11.37 6.88 15.03
CA VAL A 533 -12.09 8.09 14.62
C VAL A 533 -13.52 8.06 15.14
N ARG A 534 -14.20 6.90 15.13
CA ARG A 534 -15.51 6.73 15.77
C ARG A 534 -15.49 7.11 17.25
N ASP A 535 -14.48 6.68 17.99
CA ASP A 535 -14.31 7.03 19.40
C ASP A 535 -14.18 8.55 19.59
N ALA A 536 -13.34 9.20 18.75
CA ALA A 536 -13.17 10.66 18.78
C ALA A 536 -14.48 11.40 18.47
N VAL A 537 -15.20 11.00 17.42
CA VAL A 537 -16.52 11.57 17.07
C VAL A 537 -17.48 11.43 18.25
N ARG A 538 -17.58 10.26 18.87
CA ARG A 538 -18.50 9.99 19.99
C ARG A 538 -18.16 10.76 21.28
N LYS A 539 -16.93 11.22 21.42
CA LYS A 539 -16.47 12.06 22.55
C LYS A 539 -16.60 13.55 22.28
N THR A 540 -16.91 13.94 21.05
CA THR A 540 -17.03 15.36 20.65
C THR A 540 -18.43 15.89 21.00
N ALA A 541 -18.47 17.12 21.56
CA ALA A 541 -19.69 17.91 21.73
C ALA A 541 -19.61 19.16 20.85
N LEU A 542 -20.58 19.34 19.94
CA LEU A 542 -20.64 20.50 19.03
C LEU A 542 -21.45 21.66 19.59
N SER A 543 -22.43 21.37 20.43
CA SER A 543 -23.14 22.39 21.24
C SER A 543 -22.22 22.98 22.30
N LYS A 544 -22.20 24.29 22.38
CA LYS A 544 -21.48 25.02 23.46
C LYS A 544 -22.20 24.83 24.78
#